data_475a8936a046a6955cebb06ed603e2cf
#
_entry.id   475a8936a046a6955cebb06ed603e2cf
#
_cell.length_a   1.000
_cell.length_b   1.000
_cell.length_c   1.000
_cell.angle_alpha   90.00
_cell.angle_beta   90.00
_cell.angle_gamma   90.00
#
_symmetry.space_group_name_H-M   'P 1'
#
loop_
_entity.id
_entity.type
_entity.pdbx_description
1 polymer ?
#
loop_
_entity_poly.entity_id
_entity_poly.type
_entity_poly.pdbx_seq_one_letter_code
_entity_poly.pdbx_strand_id
1 'polypeptide(L)'
;MPSLVVHPPTSNRSPVALALLLLGTLAGCSGLPDEPAAQLTAQATPPLSSGPATQALPARWWQLYRDPQLDLLVEQALSHNQDLEAAAAHVDALLARLEQVEGERQPSTRLAYSVGYGRSRDDQTLAQASGEQADAEWSHAPGFSLSYTLDLWGEMRYRLAAARADAQAARALEDEWRVTVAAQTTRAYGQACVYAFSRQVQRHSVQVLERSVDVTRRLQKAGAATALDLARLNGLLEETRAPLPLLAARHQAALYELAVLSGLPPLAVARHTCAQRPQLQAPLPVGDGWALVQRRADIRRAERQLQSATLAIGIARAALYPRVTFGAALASSASSLGKLGDSEALVYSVGPLLSWRFPQRGVARAQVGQRRAQAREAQARFDGTVLSALKQVEQALVLYQAEQQRRQALQAALDHSQQAFELATRSYRAGALDALHLLDSERSLVTLQATLARADLRLINRQIDLFQALGGGWQRDDQPQPLPLAALGAKP
;
A
#
# COMPACT_ATOMS: atom_id res chain seq x y z
N MET A 1 -49.63 34.21 74.70
CA MET A 1 -49.55 33.41 73.48
C MET A 1 -48.06 33.05 73.26
N PRO A 2 -47.70 31.75 73.36
CA PRO A 2 -46.31 31.34 73.37
C PRO A 2 -45.75 31.22 71.97
N SER A 3 -44.50 31.68 71.81
CA SER A 3 -43.64 31.63 70.61
C SER A 3 -43.09 30.19 70.39
N LEU A 4 -43.44 29.63 69.25
CA LEU A 4 -42.83 28.34 68.78
C LEU A 4 -41.46 28.63 68.17
N VAL A 5 -40.44 28.16 68.87
CA VAL A 5 -39.00 28.07 68.33
C VAL A 5 -38.92 26.78 67.58
N VAL A 6 -38.76 26.87 66.22
CA VAL A 6 -38.46 25.73 65.37
C VAL A 6 -36.96 25.57 65.31
N HIS A 7 -36.43 24.45 65.88
CA HIS A 7 -35.06 24.03 65.72
C HIS A 7 -34.90 23.32 64.36
N PRO A 8 -33.87 23.65 63.55
CA PRO A 8 -33.56 22.89 62.34
C PRO A 8 -32.87 21.57 62.70
N PRO A 9 -33.14 20.45 62.04
CA PRO A 9 -32.45 19.20 62.29
C PRO A 9 -31.02 19.24 61.75
N THR A 10 -30.04 19.13 62.60
CA THR A 10 -28.62 18.92 62.25
C THR A 10 -28.41 17.48 61.80
N SER A 11 -28.55 17.20 60.48
CA SER A 11 -28.06 15.95 59.91
C SER A 11 -26.64 16.13 59.45
N ASN A 12 -25.70 15.84 60.33
CA ASN A 12 -24.27 15.77 60.05
C ASN A 12 -23.99 14.50 59.21
N ARG A 13 -24.38 14.50 57.95
CA ARG A 13 -23.96 13.48 57.01
C ARG A 13 -22.57 13.85 56.54
N SER A 14 -21.55 13.15 57.10
CA SER A 14 -20.14 13.38 56.78
C SER A 14 -19.90 13.30 55.27
N PRO A 15 -19.24 14.32 54.63
CA PRO A 15 -18.97 14.33 53.19
C PRO A 15 -18.11 13.14 52.76
N VAL A 16 -17.44 12.48 53.65
CA VAL A 16 -16.68 11.23 53.45
C VAL A 16 -17.58 10.05 53.08
N ALA A 17 -18.77 9.93 53.63
CA ALA A 17 -19.73 8.85 53.31
C ALA A 17 -20.27 8.99 51.89
N LEU A 18 -20.53 10.25 51.41
CA LEU A 18 -20.98 10.52 50.05
C LEU A 18 -19.87 10.28 49.04
N ALA A 19 -18.63 10.61 49.40
CA ALA A 19 -17.44 10.33 48.57
C ALA A 19 -17.15 8.83 48.45
N LEU A 20 -17.30 8.03 49.51
CA LEU A 20 -17.15 6.59 49.50
C LEU A 20 -18.26 5.87 48.71
N LEU A 21 -19.50 6.36 48.74
CA LEU A 21 -20.57 5.81 47.92
C LEU A 21 -20.37 6.11 46.40
N LEU A 22 -19.83 7.27 46.06
CA LEU A 22 -19.44 7.64 44.66
C LEU A 22 -18.23 6.80 44.16
N LEU A 23 -17.27 6.51 45.01
CA LEU A 23 -16.13 5.64 44.68
C LEU A 23 -16.55 4.16 44.50
N GLY A 24 -17.51 3.69 45.30
CA GLY A 24 -18.01 2.29 45.24
C GLY A 24 -18.81 2.00 43.97
N THR A 25 -19.48 2.99 43.36
CA THR A 25 -20.20 2.83 42.08
C THR A 25 -19.29 2.88 40.84
N LEU A 26 -18.10 3.39 40.99
CA LEU A 26 -17.09 3.44 39.91
C LEU A 26 -16.34 2.11 39.71
N ALA A 27 -16.28 1.25 40.70
CA ALA A 27 -15.58 -0.04 40.62
C ALA A 27 -16.35 -1.13 39.83
N GLY A 28 -17.63 -0.90 39.50
CA GLY A 28 -18.52 -1.89 38.88
C GLY A 28 -18.52 -1.92 37.32
N CYS A 29 -17.81 -1.01 36.63
CA CYS A 29 -17.94 -0.85 35.16
C CYS A 29 -16.65 -1.16 34.39
N SER A 30 -15.83 -2.11 34.82
CA SER A 30 -14.60 -2.47 34.12
C SER A 30 -14.77 -3.44 32.93
N GLY A 31 -15.99 -3.80 32.59
CA GLY A 31 -16.30 -4.68 31.45
C GLY A 31 -16.91 -3.90 30.28
N LEU A 32 -16.11 -3.16 29.52
CA LEU A 32 -16.54 -2.83 28.16
C LEU A 32 -16.54 -4.14 27.35
N PRO A 33 -17.64 -4.52 26.68
CA PRO A 33 -17.64 -5.71 25.87
C PRO A 33 -16.57 -5.52 24.79
N ASP A 34 -15.63 -6.49 24.72
CA ASP A 34 -14.72 -6.61 23.60
C ASP A 34 -15.57 -6.71 22.33
N GLU A 35 -15.51 -5.68 21.49
CA GLU A 35 -16.08 -5.80 20.16
C GLU A 35 -15.17 -6.82 19.43
N PRO A 36 -15.76 -7.88 18.84
CA PRO A 36 -14.94 -8.94 18.25
C PRO A 36 -14.03 -8.32 17.20
N ALA A 37 -12.72 -8.54 17.40
CA ALA A 37 -11.76 -8.30 16.33
C ALA A 37 -12.26 -9.07 15.09
N ALA A 38 -12.19 -8.44 13.92
CA ALA A 38 -12.51 -9.13 12.67
C ALA A 38 -11.65 -10.39 12.57
N GLN A 39 -12.22 -11.52 12.91
CA GLN A 39 -11.56 -12.80 12.74
C GLN A 39 -11.83 -13.23 11.29
N LEU A 40 -10.75 -13.34 10.51
CA LEU A 40 -10.76 -14.12 9.30
C LEU A 40 -11.21 -15.54 9.68
N THR A 41 -12.48 -15.85 9.43
CA THR A 41 -12.94 -17.22 9.59
C THR A 41 -12.30 -18.06 8.47
N ALA A 42 -11.43 -18.98 8.85
CA ALA A 42 -10.78 -19.94 7.92
C ALA A 42 -11.78 -20.69 7.04
N GLN A 43 -13.06 -20.68 7.41
CA GLN A 43 -14.17 -21.31 6.70
C GLN A 43 -14.59 -20.60 5.40
N ALA A 44 -14.13 -19.36 5.16
CA ALA A 44 -14.55 -18.58 3.99
C ALA A 44 -13.60 -18.67 2.78
N THR A 45 -12.49 -19.40 2.87
CA THR A 45 -11.52 -19.49 1.76
C THR A 45 -11.75 -20.81 0.99
N PRO A 46 -12.33 -20.76 -0.21
CA PRO A 46 -12.42 -21.95 -1.05
C PRO A 46 -11.00 -22.42 -1.43
N PRO A 47 -10.77 -23.73 -1.57
CA PRO A 47 -9.51 -24.26 -2.07
C PRO A 47 -9.25 -23.69 -3.47
N LEU A 48 -7.99 -23.35 -3.76
CA LEU A 48 -7.57 -23.01 -5.11
C LEU A 48 -7.72 -24.24 -6.01
N SER A 49 -8.12 -24.05 -7.27
CA SER A 49 -8.35 -25.11 -8.25
C SER A 49 -7.08 -25.86 -8.67
N SER A 50 -5.91 -25.28 -8.44
CA SER A 50 -4.61 -25.89 -8.68
C SER A 50 -4.14 -26.65 -7.43
N GLY A 51 -3.82 -27.91 -7.59
CA GLY A 51 -3.42 -28.85 -6.55
C GLY A 51 -2.26 -28.40 -5.66
N PRO A 52 -1.88 -29.20 -4.65
CA PRO A 52 -0.99 -28.81 -3.58
C PRO A 52 0.41 -28.47 -4.08
N ALA A 53 0.79 -27.21 -4.00
CA ALA A 53 2.18 -26.80 -4.12
C ALA A 53 2.83 -26.93 -2.75
N THR A 54 3.82 -27.79 -2.66
CA THR A 54 4.54 -28.12 -1.43
C THR A 54 5.64 -27.11 -1.07
N GLN A 55 5.92 -26.13 -1.91
CA GLN A 55 6.98 -25.16 -1.67
C GLN A 55 6.43 -23.73 -1.51
N ALA A 56 6.94 -23.03 -0.48
CA ALA A 56 6.68 -21.62 -0.30
C ALA A 56 7.33 -20.80 -1.43
N LEU A 57 6.64 -19.75 -1.88
CA LEU A 57 7.19 -18.80 -2.83
C LEU A 57 8.40 -18.08 -2.18
N PRO A 58 9.58 -18.04 -2.84
CA PRO A 58 10.73 -17.32 -2.29
C PRO A 58 10.44 -15.82 -2.22
N ALA A 59 10.99 -15.17 -1.20
CA ALA A 59 10.87 -13.71 -1.02
C ALA A 59 11.42 -12.94 -2.22
N ARG A 60 12.52 -13.40 -2.80
CA ARG A 60 13.17 -12.84 -3.99
C ARG A 60 12.86 -13.69 -5.23
N TRP A 61 11.59 -13.79 -5.59
CA TRP A 61 11.11 -14.66 -6.67
C TRP A 61 11.77 -14.38 -8.04
N TRP A 62 12.25 -13.16 -8.32
CA TRP A 62 12.94 -12.80 -9.56
C TRP A 62 14.26 -13.55 -9.73
N GLN A 63 14.88 -14.03 -8.65
CA GLN A 63 16.09 -14.88 -8.70
C GLN A 63 15.84 -16.25 -9.34
N LEU A 64 14.56 -16.67 -9.47
CA LEU A 64 14.21 -17.88 -10.20
C LEU A 64 14.55 -17.80 -11.70
N TYR A 65 14.74 -16.59 -12.24
CA TYR A 65 15.24 -16.39 -13.61
C TYR A 65 16.75 -16.60 -13.72
N ARG A 66 17.49 -16.70 -12.63
CA ARG A 66 18.96 -16.88 -12.57
C ARG A 66 19.71 -15.87 -13.44
N ASP A 67 19.30 -14.64 -13.42
CA ASP A 67 19.90 -13.53 -14.15
C ASP A 67 20.45 -12.49 -13.18
N PRO A 68 21.79 -12.45 -12.96
CA PRO A 68 22.40 -11.52 -12.01
C PRO A 68 22.16 -10.05 -12.35
N GLN A 69 21.92 -9.72 -13.62
CA GLN A 69 21.62 -8.37 -14.04
C GLN A 69 20.20 -7.96 -13.64
N LEU A 70 19.24 -8.88 -13.74
CA LEU A 70 17.89 -8.68 -13.22
C LEU A 70 17.92 -8.48 -11.71
N ASP A 71 18.67 -9.31 -10.98
CA ASP A 71 18.79 -9.22 -9.53
C ASP A 71 19.29 -7.83 -9.11
N LEU A 72 20.36 -7.36 -9.74
CA LEU A 72 20.93 -6.03 -9.49
C LEU A 72 19.90 -4.90 -9.77
N LEU A 73 19.19 -4.97 -10.88
CA LEU A 73 18.20 -3.94 -11.26
C LEU A 73 17.01 -3.90 -10.31
N VAL A 74 16.52 -5.07 -9.86
CA VAL A 74 15.43 -5.12 -8.89
C VAL A 74 15.89 -4.59 -7.53
N GLU A 75 17.09 -4.94 -7.06
CA GLU A 75 17.64 -4.40 -5.82
C GLU A 75 17.85 -2.88 -5.90
N GLN A 76 18.34 -2.38 -7.02
CA GLN A 76 18.48 -0.94 -7.26
C GLN A 76 17.11 -0.24 -7.27
N ALA A 77 16.12 -0.81 -7.93
CA ALA A 77 14.77 -0.27 -7.93
C ALA A 77 14.16 -0.26 -6.52
N LEU A 78 14.29 -1.34 -5.75
CA LEU A 78 13.80 -1.44 -4.38
C LEU A 78 14.48 -0.46 -3.40
N SER A 79 15.67 0.04 -3.74
CA SER A 79 16.43 0.99 -2.89
C SER A 79 16.27 2.46 -3.30
N HIS A 80 15.91 2.76 -4.56
CA HIS A 80 15.92 4.12 -5.08
C HIS A 80 14.62 4.55 -5.76
N ASN A 81 13.59 3.70 -5.75
CA ASN A 81 12.31 4.05 -6.38
C ASN A 81 11.58 5.12 -5.58
N GLN A 82 11.12 6.17 -6.26
CA GLN A 82 10.49 7.34 -5.62
C GLN A 82 9.11 7.05 -5.04
N ASP A 83 8.36 6.09 -5.60
CA ASP A 83 7.06 5.68 -5.03
C ASP A 83 7.26 4.91 -3.72
N LEU A 84 8.34 4.11 -3.62
CA LEU A 84 8.73 3.45 -2.38
C LEU A 84 9.19 4.43 -1.31
N GLU A 85 9.96 5.44 -1.69
CA GLU A 85 10.38 6.52 -0.78
C GLU A 85 9.15 7.29 -0.24
N ALA A 86 8.19 7.61 -1.11
CA ALA A 86 6.93 8.23 -0.71
C ALA A 86 6.11 7.33 0.24
N ALA A 87 6.07 6.02 -0.01
CA ALA A 87 5.40 5.06 0.87
C ALA A 87 6.10 4.95 2.24
N ALA A 88 7.43 4.94 2.28
CA ALA A 88 8.21 4.95 3.51
C ALA A 88 7.97 6.23 4.33
N ALA A 89 8.01 7.39 3.69
CA ALA A 89 7.69 8.67 4.33
C ALA A 89 6.25 8.72 4.89
N HIS A 90 5.30 8.06 4.22
CA HIS A 90 3.94 7.92 4.74
C HIS A 90 3.89 7.04 6.01
N VAL A 91 4.68 5.97 6.07
CA VAL A 91 4.83 5.16 7.29
C VAL A 91 5.38 6.01 8.43
N ASP A 92 6.45 6.79 8.19
CA ASP A 92 7.06 7.67 9.19
C ASP A 92 6.06 8.72 9.71
N ALA A 93 5.25 9.30 8.84
CA ALA A 93 4.19 10.24 9.22
C ALA A 93 3.15 9.60 10.17
N LEU A 94 2.75 8.35 9.93
CA LEU A 94 1.81 7.65 10.79
C LEU A 94 2.45 7.14 12.09
N LEU A 95 3.74 6.82 12.10
CA LEU A 95 4.49 6.54 13.32
C LEU A 95 4.61 7.79 14.20
N ALA A 96 4.94 8.95 13.63
CA ALA A 96 4.94 10.23 14.35
C ALA A 96 3.52 10.57 14.89
N ARG A 97 2.46 10.25 14.13
CA ARG A 97 1.08 10.39 14.61
C ARG A 97 0.78 9.45 15.78
N LEU A 98 1.30 8.23 15.76
CA LEU A 98 1.19 7.29 16.89
C LEU A 98 1.89 7.85 18.13
N GLU A 99 3.11 8.35 18.02
CA GLU A 99 3.85 9.00 19.11
C GLU A 99 3.09 10.21 19.66
N GLN A 100 2.49 11.03 18.79
CA GLN A 100 1.62 12.13 19.21
C GLN A 100 0.45 11.65 20.06
N VAL A 101 -0.26 10.60 19.64
CA VAL A 101 -1.38 10.02 20.40
C VAL A 101 -0.90 9.39 21.72
N GLU A 102 0.28 8.80 21.76
CA GLU A 102 0.91 8.31 22.99
C GLU A 102 1.23 9.46 23.94
N GLY A 103 1.72 10.58 23.43
CA GLY A 103 1.96 11.81 24.19
C GLY A 103 0.68 12.42 24.78
N GLU A 104 -0.45 12.33 24.08
CA GLU A 104 -1.76 12.82 24.57
C GLU A 104 -2.26 12.07 25.83
N ARG A 105 -1.66 10.92 26.19
CA ARG A 105 -1.94 10.21 27.45
C ARG A 105 -1.24 10.82 28.66
N GLN A 106 -0.24 11.66 28.45
CA GLN A 106 0.51 12.27 29.53
C GLN A 106 -0.19 13.52 30.03
N PRO A 107 0.06 13.97 31.27
CA PRO A 107 -0.40 15.27 31.74
C PRO A 107 0.11 16.39 30.82
N SER A 108 -0.78 17.25 30.40
CA SER A 108 -0.43 18.44 29.61
C SER A 108 -0.21 19.63 30.54
N THR A 109 0.86 20.37 30.29
CA THR A 109 1.17 21.62 31.00
C THR A 109 1.12 22.76 30.02
N ARG A 110 0.63 23.91 30.50
CA ARG A 110 0.59 25.14 29.73
C ARG A 110 1.08 26.32 30.58
N LEU A 111 2.06 27.01 30.09
CA LEU A 111 2.46 28.34 30.60
C LEU A 111 1.86 29.38 29.66
N ALA A 112 1.15 30.35 30.22
CA ALA A 112 0.58 31.46 29.47
C ALA A 112 0.95 32.77 30.18
N TYR A 113 1.19 33.82 29.42
CA TYR A 113 1.34 35.17 29.93
C TYR A 113 0.52 36.10 29.05
N SER A 114 -0.36 36.85 29.67
CA SER A 114 -1.09 37.92 28.98
C SER A 114 -0.79 39.26 29.60
N VAL A 115 -0.72 40.29 28.76
CA VAL A 115 -0.62 41.68 29.16
C VAL A 115 -1.66 42.47 28.39
N GLY A 116 -2.39 43.32 29.11
CA GLY A 116 -3.43 44.15 28.52
C GLY A 116 -3.53 45.46 29.25
N TYR A 117 -4.01 46.50 28.56
CA TYR A 117 -4.41 47.77 29.15
C TYR A 117 -5.90 47.95 28.98
N GLY A 118 -6.64 48.15 30.06
CA GLY A 118 -8.10 48.23 29.99
C GLY A 118 -8.74 48.26 31.38
N ARG A 119 -10.03 48.09 31.40
CA ARG A 119 -10.83 47.96 32.64
C ARG A 119 -11.24 46.52 32.79
N SER A 120 -10.99 45.90 33.95
CA SER A 120 -11.53 44.57 34.21
C SER A 120 -13.06 44.66 34.46
N ARG A 121 -13.74 43.58 34.16
CA ARG A 121 -15.18 43.49 34.41
C ARG A 121 -15.51 43.56 35.90
N ASP A 122 -14.64 42.98 36.72
CA ASP A 122 -14.80 42.89 38.17
C ASP A 122 -14.60 44.25 38.80
N ASP A 123 -13.59 45.03 38.39
CA ASP A 123 -13.34 46.38 38.83
C ASP A 123 -14.49 47.31 38.40
N GLN A 124 -15.01 47.14 37.19
CA GLN A 124 -16.17 47.88 36.71
C GLN A 124 -17.43 47.61 37.53
N THR A 125 -17.64 46.33 37.94
CA THR A 125 -18.78 45.90 38.75
C THR A 125 -18.69 46.47 40.18
N LEU A 126 -17.47 46.48 40.80
CA LEU A 126 -17.23 47.07 42.11
C LEU A 126 -17.39 48.59 42.07
N ALA A 127 -16.83 49.27 41.08
CA ALA A 127 -16.97 50.71 40.89
C ALA A 127 -18.43 51.15 40.69
N GLN A 128 -19.23 50.37 39.95
CA GLN A 128 -20.67 50.63 39.80
C GLN A 128 -21.45 50.53 41.13
N ALA A 129 -21.02 49.64 42.04
CA ALA A 129 -21.64 49.53 43.35
C ALA A 129 -21.42 50.74 44.24
N SER A 130 -20.30 51.46 44.02
CA SER A 130 -19.95 52.71 44.70
C SER A 130 -20.34 53.99 43.92
N GLY A 131 -20.95 53.84 42.73
CA GLY A 131 -21.35 54.99 41.88
C GLY A 131 -20.17 55.60 41.11
N GLU A 132 -19.05 54.91 41.00
CA GLU A 132 -17.82 55.36 40.36
C GLU A 132 -17.59 54.60 39.03
N GLN A 133 -16.60 55.04 38.24
CA GLN A 133 -16.10 54.33 37.08
C GLN A 133 -14.72 53.77 37.41
N ALA A 134 -14.47 52.49 37.08
CA ALA A 134 -13.14 51.92 37.22
C ALA A 134 -12.17 52.58 36.25
N ASP A 135 -10.95 52.87 36.71
CA ASP A 135 -9.88 53.39 35.85
C ASP A 135 -9.34 52.25 34.95
N ALA A 136 -8.79 52.66 33.79
CA ALA A 136 -8.10 51.73 32.94
C ALA A 136 -6.67 51.50 33.43
N GLU A 137 -6.31 50.25 33.66
CA GLU A 137 -4.98 49.88 34.19
C GLU A 137 -4.29 48.83 33.31
N TRP A 138 -2.99 48.70 33.49
CA TRP A 138 -2.23 47.57 32.95
C TRP A 138 -2.59 46.31 33.76
N SER A 139 -2.73 45.18 33.08
CA SER A 139 -2.90 43.88 33.70
C SER A 139 -1.85 42.92 33.18
N HIS A 140 -1.07 42.35 34.08
CA HIS A 140 -0.08 41.33 33.82
C HIS A 140 -0.57 40.02 34.45
N ALA A 141 -0.79 38.97 33.63
CA ALA A 141 -1.38 37.73 34.10
C ALA A 141 -0.56 36.53 33.61
N PRO A 142 0.54 36.15 34.29
CA PRO A 142 1.17 34.85 34.13
C PRO A 142 0.28 33.76 34.71
N GLY A 143 0.21 32.62 34.00
CA GLY A 143 -0.56 31.45 34.47
C GLY A 143 0.13 30.16 34.06
N PHE A 144 0.18 29.23 34.99
CA PHE A 144 0.58 27.86 34.76
C PHE A 144 -0.64 26.94 34.98
N SER A 145 -0.89 26.03 34.06
CA SER A 145 -1.96 25.04 34.22
C SER A 145 -1.47 23.65 33.86
N LEU A 146 -1.95 22.66 34.60
CA LEU A 146 -1.75 21.23 34.37
C LEU A 146 -3.12 20.60 34.15
N SER A 147 -3.22 19.73 33.16
CA SER A 147 -4.46 19.02 32.85
C SER A 147 -4.16 17.56 32.51
N TYR A 148 -4.87 16.65 33.17
CA TYR A 148 -4.77 15.20 32.95
C TYR A 148 -6.15 14.60 32.80
N THR A 149 -6.46 14.03 31.61
CA THR A 149 -7.74 13.36 31.35
C THR A 149 -7.68 11.91 31.80
N LEU A 150 -8.59 11.52 32.69
CA LEU A 150 -8.71 10.14 33.16
C LEU A 150 -9.44 9.31 32.09
N ASP A 151 -8.79 8.26 31.57
CA ASP A 151 -9.35 7.39 30.53
C ASP A 151 -10.30 6.33 31.12
N LEU A 152 -11.40 6.79 31.76
CA LEU A 152 -12.37 5.92 32.43
C LEU A 152 -13.17 5.05 31.45
N TRP A 153 -13.42 5.58 30.25
CA TRP A 153 -14.27 4.95 29.23
C TRP A 153 -13.47 4.38 28.05
N GLY A 154 -12.15 4.36 28.15
CA GLY A 154 -11.26 3.79 27.14
C GLY A 154 -11.07 4.61 25.88
N GLU A 155 -11.51 5.89 25.83
CA GLU A 155 -11.36 6.74 24.66
C GLU A 155 -9.91 6.77 24.17
N MET A 156 -8.97 7.00 25.08
CA MET A 156 -7.55 7.12 24.75
C MET A 156 -6.93 5.76 24.39
N ARG A 157 -7.32 4.68 25.05
CA ARG A 157 -6.91 3.30 24.70
C ARG A 157 -7.35 2.94 23.29
N TYR A 158 -8.61 3.25 22.90
CA TYR A 158 -9.13 3.02 21.56
C TYR A 158 -8.42 3.91 20.52
N ARG A 159 -8.15 5.19 20.84
CA ARG A 159 -7.39 6.08 19.94
C ARG A 159 -5.99 5.55 19.66
N LEU A 160 -5.28 5.12 20.70
CA LEU A 160 -3.95 4.55 20.58
C LEU A 160 -3.95 3.26 19.74
N ALA A 161 -4.91 2.36 20.02
CA ALA A 161 -5.04 1.12 19.25
C ALA A 161 -5.39 1.39 17.78
N ALA A 162 -6.26 2.38 17.49
CA ALA A 162 -6.58 2.79 16.13
C ALA A 162 -5.35 3.37 15.41
N ALA A 163 -4.60 4.27 16.05
CA ALA A 163 -3.37 4.84 15.48
C ALA A 163 -2.30 3.75 15.19
N ARG A 164 -2.19 2.73 16.05
CA ARG A 164 -1.33 1.56 15.81
C ARG A 164 -1.80 0.74 14.60
N ALA A 165 -3.10 0.52 14.46
CA ALA A 165 -3.66 -0.18 13.32
C ALA A 165 -3.43 0.61 12.02
N ASP A 166 -3.58 1.93 12.03
CA ASP A 166 -3.32 2.80 10.89
C ASP A 166 -1.83 2.77 10.47
N ALA A 167 -0.90 2.82 11.43
CA ALA A 167 0.53 2.68 11.16
C ALA A 167 0.88 1.29 10.57
N GLN A 168 0.23 0.22 11.06
CA GLN A 168 0.38 -1.12 10.49
C GLN A 168 -0.21 -1.23 9.08
N ALA A 169 -1.32 -0.55 8.80
CA ALA A 169 -1.90 -0.47 7.46
C ALA A 169 -0.97 0.24 6.48
N ALA A 170 -0.29 1.31 6.91
CA ALA A 170 0.71 2.00 6.09
C ALA A 170 1.92 1.12 5.78
N ARG A 171 2.42 0.36 6.75
CA ARG A 171 3.50 -0.62 6.50
C ARG A 171 3.08 -1.68 5.49
N ALA A 172 1.84 -2.18 5.57
CA ALA A 172 1.32 -3.11 4.59
C ALA A 172 1.19 -2.47 3.20
N LEU A 173 0.86 -1.18 3.09
CA LEU A 173 0.87 -0.43 1.84
C LEU A 173 2.29 -0.29 1.26
N GLU A 174 3.29 -0.02 2.08
CA GLU A 174 4.70 0.00 1.65
C GLU A 174 5.12 -1.38 1.09
N ASP A 175 4.75 -2.47 1.77
CA ASP A 175 5.00 -3.84 1.28
C ASP A 175 4.32 -4.11 -0.06
N GLU A 176 3.10 -3.59 -0.29
CA GLU A 176 2.38 -3.69 -1.57
C GLU A 176 3.14 -2.94 -2.69
N TRP A 177 3.69 -1.77 -2.40
CA TRP A 177 4.54 -1.04 -3.33
C TRP A 177 5.81 -1.80 -3.66
N ARG A 178 6.46 -2.47 -2.69
CA ARG A 178 7.63 -3.32 -2.94
C ARG A 178 7.34 -4.45 -3.93
N VAL A 179 6.22 -5.14 -3.75
CA VAL A 179 5.75 -6.17 -4.71
C VAL A 179 5.54 -5.57 -6.09
N THR A 180 4.92 -4.41 -6.17
CA THR A 180 4.61 -3.72 -7.42
C THR A 180 5.88 -3.29 -8.15
N VAL A 181 6.82 -2.65 -7.46
CA VAL A 181 8.10 -2.18 -8.03
C VAL A 181 8.94 -3.37 -8.52
N ALA A 182 9.06 -4.44 -7.72
CA ALA A 182 9.78 -5.64 -8.15
C ALA A 182 9.15 -6.27 -9.41
N ALA A 183 7.82 -6.35 -9.48
CA ALA A 183 7.10 -6.88 -10.63
C ALA A 183 7.26 -5.99 -11.87
N GLN A 184 7.13 -4.67 -11.74
CA GLN A 184 7.30 -3.72 -12.84
C GLN A 184 8.73 -3.71 -13.37
N THR A 185 9.74 -3.74 -12.49
CA THR A 185 11.16 -3.80 -12.88
C THR A 185 11.46 -5.09 -13.64
N THR A 186 11.00 -6.24 -13.15
CA THR A 186 11.15 -7.52 -13.83
C THR A 186 10.46 -7.52 -15.19
N ARG A 187 9.29 -6.92 -15.29
CA ARG A 187 8.52 -6.79 -16.54
C ARG A 187 9.24 -5.90 -17.54
N ALA A 188 9.69 -4.73 -17.14
CA ALA A 188 10.42 -3.80 -18.00
C ALA A 188 11.73 -4.41 -18.50
N TYR A 189 12.48 -5.10 -17.62
CA TYR A 189 13.67 -5.84 -18.00
C TYR A 189 13.37 -6.96 -19.02
N GLY A 190 12.37 -7.80 -18.73
CA GLY A 190 11.95 -8.86 -19.64
C GLY A 190 11.52 -8.32 -21.02
N GLN A 191 10.81 -7.20 -21.05
CA GLN A 191 10.43 -6.51 -22.28
C GLN A 191 11.65 -6.00 -23.05
N ALA A 192 12.59 -5.33 -22.37
CA ALA A 192 13.83 -4.86 -22.99
C ALA A 192 14.60 -6.01 -23.65
N CYS A 193 14.76 -7.13 -22.94
CA CYS A 193 15.46 -8.31 -23.45
C CYS A 193 14.76 -8.95 -24.65
N VAL A 194 13.43 -9.15 -24.58
CA VAL A 194 12.66 -9.74 -25.68
C VAL A 194 12.67 -8.83 -26.91
N TYR A 195 12.51 -7.51 -26.76
CA TYR A 195 12.58 -6.59 -27.89
C TYR A 195 13.98 -6.51 -28.52
N ALA A 196 15.04 -6.53 -27.72
CA ALA A 196 16.41 -6.61 -28.21
C ALA A 196 16.63 -7.87 -29.05
N PHE A 197 16.22 -9.02 -28.53
CA PHE A 197 16.31 -10.29 -29.22
C PHE A 197 15.45 -10.32 -30.49
N SER A 198 14.19 -9.89 -30.42
CA SER A 198 13.29 -9.83 -31.56
C SER A 198 13.87 -8.97 -32.69
N ARG A 199 14.49 -7.83 -32.33
CA ARG A 199 15.18 -6.97 -33.30
C ARG A 199 16.37 -7.68 -33.96
N GLN A 200 17.12 -8.47 -33.20
CA GLN A 200 18.24 -9.23 -33.75
C GLN A 200 17.76 -10.30 -34.76
N VAL A 201 16.73 -11.08 -34.39
CA VAL A 201 16.10 -12.07 -35.26
C VAL A 201 15.57 -11.40 -36.55
N GLN A 202 14.85 -10.30 -36.40
CA GLN A 202 14.29 -9.55 -37.55
C GLN A 202 15.36 -9.01 -38.47
N ARG A 203 16.46 -8.48 -37.94
CA ARG A 203 17.62 -8.05 -38.73
C ARG A 203 18.26 -9.21 -39.51
N HIS A 204 18.37 -10.37 -38.87
CA HIS A 204 18.88 -11.57 -39.53
C HIS A 204 17.99 -11.99 -40.70
N SER A 205 16.67 -12.00 -40.50
CA SER A 205 15.69 -12.30 -41.57
C SER A 205 15.81 -11.29 -42.74
N VAL A 206 15.94 -9.99 -42.43
CA VAL A 206 16.17 -8.96 -43.48
C VAL A 206 17.47 -9.25 -44.26
N GLN A 207 18.56 -9.59 -43.59
CA GLN A 207 19.84 -9.92 -44.28
C GLN A 207 19.72 -11.15 -45.15
N VAL A 208 18.98 -12.18 -44.75
CA VAL A 208 18.73 -13.36 -45.59
C VAL A 208 17.92 -12.96 -46.81
N LEU A 209 16.84 -12.20 -46.68
CA LEU A 209 16.03 -11.73 -47.78
C LEU A 209 16.78 -10.78 -48.73
N GLU A 210 17.65 -9.91 -48.22
CA GLU A 210 18.53 -9.06 -49.06
C GLU A 210 19.41 -9.89 -49.99
N ARG A 211 19.98 -10.99 -49.45
CA ARG A 211 20.77 -11.94 -50.25
C ARG A 211 19.92 -12.66 -51.28
N SER A 212 18.69 -13.07 -50.92
CA SER A 212 17.73 -13.69 -51.85
C SER A 212 17.33 -12.71 -52.99
N VAL A 213 17.06 -11.43 -52.67
CA VAL A 213 16.81 -10.38 -53.69
C VAL A 213 18.00 -10.25 -54.64
N ASP A 214 19.23 -10.22 -54.13
CA ASP A 214 20.40 -10.05 -54.96
C ASP A 214 20.63 -11.25 -55.91
N VAL A 215 20.42 -12.48 -55.39
CA VAL A 215 20.48 -13.69 -56.21
C VAL A 215 19.40 -13.67 -57.30
N THR A 216 18.13 -13.39 -56.94
CA THR A 216 17.02 -13.34 -57.88
C THR A 216 17.19 -12.26 -58.97
N ARG A 217 17.75 -11.10 -58.60
CA ARG A 217 18.10 -10.05 -59.55
C ARG A 217 19.17 -10.52 -60.55
N ARG A 218 20.17 -11.29 -60.16
CA ARG A 218 21.16 -11.89 -61.07
C ARG A 218 20.52 -12.92 -62.00
N LEU A 219 19.68 -13.80 -61.45
CA LEU A 219 18.92 -14.78 -62.24
C LEU A 219 17.97 -14.12 -63.26
N GLN A 220 17.31 -13.03 -62.90
CA GLN A 220 16.45 -12.27 -63.83
C GLN A 220 17.27 -11.70 -64.99
N LYS A 221 18.45 -11.13 -64.72
CA LYS A 221 19.33 -10.63 -65.78
C LYS A 221 19.82 -11.76 -66.73
N ALA A 222 19.93 -12.98 -66.22
CA ALA A 222 20.28 -14.18 -66.96
C ALA A 222 19.04 -14.85 -67.65
N GLY A 223 17.83 -14.29 -67.51
CA GLY A 223 16.59 -14.85 -68.05
C GLY A 223 16.01 -16.04 -67.26
N ALA A 224 16.60 -16.40 -66.12
CA ALA A 224 16.22 -17.55 -65.31
C ALA A 224 15.25 -17.23 -64.15
N ALA A 225 14.83 -15.94 -63.97
CA ALA A 225 13.80 -15.50 -63.02
C ALA A 225 12.93 -14.40 -63.70
N THR A 226 11.69 -14.24 -63.23
CA THR A 226 10.75 -13.22 -63.79
C THR A 226 10.84 -11.90 -63.01
N ALA A 227 10.37 -10.82 -63.64
CA ALA A 227 10.20 -9.51 -62.97
C ALA A 227 9.18 -9.60 -61.81
N LEU A 228 8.18 -10.49 -61.94
CA LEU A 228 7.18 -10.75 -60.89
C LEU A 228 7.85 -11.36 -59.63
N ASP A 229 8.77 -12.33 -59.80
CA ASP A 229 9.48 -12.95 -58.68
C ASP A 229 10.30 -11.94 -57.90
N LEU A 230 11.02 -11.05 -58.62
CA LEU A 230 11.78 -9.98 -58.01
C LEU A 230 10.89 -8.94 -57.30
N ALA A 231 9.75 -8.59 -57.89
CA ALA A 231 8.79 -7.66 -57.26
C ALA A 231 8.19 -8.26 -55.97
N ARG A 232 7.79 -9.52 -55.99
CA ARG A 232 7.28 -10.24 -54.79
C ARG A 232 8.33 -10.30 -53.68
N LEU A 233 9.56 -10.62 -54.02
CA LEU A 233 10.66 -10.71 -53.03
C LEU A 233 11.02 -9.33 -52.44
N ASN A 234 11.01 -8.27 -53.24
CA ASN A 234 11.20 -6.91 -52.73
C ASN A 234 10.03 -6.53 -51.76
N GLY A 235 8.79 -6.89 -52.10
CA GLY A 235 7.64 -6.67 -51.23
C GLY A 235 7.78 -7.37 -49.87
N LEU A 236 8.22 -8.65 -49.88
CA LEU A 236 8.48 -9.40 -48.66
C LEU A 236 9.65 -8.82 -47.83
N LEU A 237 10.69 -8.31 -48.50
CA LEU A 237 11.80 -7.62 -47.86
C LEU A 237 11.35 -6.37 -47.11
N GLU A 238 10.52 -5.52 -47.73
CA GLU A 238 10.03 -4.33 -47.07
C GLU A 238 9.00 -4.65 -45.98
N GLU A 239 8.15 -5.65 -46.17
CA GLU A 239 7.25 -6.19 -45.12
C GLU A 239 8.06 -6.68 -43.89
N THR A 240 9.21 -7.33 -44.13
CA THR A 240 10.11 -7.83 -43.05
C THR A 240 10.91 -6.69 -42.42
N ARG A 241 11.22 -5.60 -43.11
CA ARG A 241 11.89 -4.41 -42.53
C ARG A 241 10.95 -3.55 -41.65
N ALA A 242 9.67 -3.48 -42.01
CA ALA A 242 8.70 -2.58 -41.37
C ALA A 242 8.63 -2.69 -39.84
N PRO A 243 8.76 -3.86 -39.16
CA PRO A 243 8.74 -3.94 -37.72
C PRO A 243 9.98 -3.39 -37.00
N LEU A 244 11.14 -3.25 -37.67
CA LEU A 244 12.42 -2.90 -37.04
C LEU A 244 12.41 -1.56 -36.28
N PRO A 245 11.87 -0.45 -36.84
CA PRO A 245 11.80 0.81 -36.11
C PRO A 245 10.94 0.70 -34.85
N LEU A 246 9.81 0.00 -34.93
CA LEU A 246 8.92 -0.20 -33.77
C LEU A 246 9.56 -1.06 -32.68
N LEU A 247 10.30 -2.13 -33.06
CA LEU A 247 11.05 -2.95 -32.09
C LEU A 247 12.14 -2.14 -31.40
N ALA A 248 12.82 -1.26 -32.14
CA ALA A 248 13.84 -0.36 -31.58
C ALA A 248 13.20 0.64 -30.59
N ALA A 249 12.07 1.24 -30.96
CA ALA A 249 11.35 2.17 -30.10
C ALA A 249 10.82 1.50 -28.82
N ARG A 250 10.25 0.31 -28.91
CA ARG A 250 9.77 -0.46 -27.76
C ARG A 250 10.90 -0.89 -26.83
N HIS A 251 12.03 -1.30 -27.38
CA HIS A 251 13.22 -1.57 -26.57
C HIS A 251 13.68 -0.35 -25.80
N GLN A 252 13.77 0.82 -26.46
CA GLN A 252 14.16 2.06 -25.80
C GLN A 252 13.15 2.51 -24.76
N ALA A 253 11.84 2.36 -25.01
CA ALA A 253 10.79 2.67 -24.03
C ALA A 253 10.92 1.79 -22.77
N ALA A 254 11.19 0.50 -22.92
CA ALA A 254 11.40 -0.39 -21.79
C ALA A 254 12.66 -0.03 -20.96
N LEU A 255 13.71 0.48 -21.61
CA LEU A 255 14.89 1.02 -20.93
C LEU A 255 14.54 2.30 -20.15
N TYR A 256 13.73 3.20 -20.69
CA TYR A 256 13.28 4.40 -19.97
C TYR A 256 12.45 4.03 -18.73
N GLU A 257 11.59 3.03 -18.83
CA GLU A 257 10.84 2.50 -17.69
C GLU A 257 11.78 1.97 -16.61
N LEU A 258 12.78 1.18 -16.97
CA LEU A 258 13.80 0.69 -16.03
C LEU A 258 14.55 1.83 -15.33
N ALA A 259 14.90 2.89 -16.07
CA ALA A 259 15.55 4.05 -15.47
C ALA A 259 14.70 4.67 -14.38
N VAL A 260 13.45 4.99 -14.70
CA VAL A 260 12.51 5.62 -13.76
C VAL A 260 12.28 4.73 -12.54
N LEU A 261 12.06 3.44 -12.74
CA LEU A 261 11.91 2.47 -11.65
C LEU A 261 13.14 2.42 -10.73
N SER A 262 14.34 2.62 -11.29
CA SER A 262 15.60 2.68 -10.54
C SER A 262 15.94 4.07 -9.97
N GLY A 263 15.01 5.03 -10.02
CA GLY A 263 15.20 6.39 -9.52
C GLY A 263 16.10 7.26 -10.40
N LEU A 264 16.33 6.88 -11.66
CA LEU A 264 17.21 7.59 -12.59
C LEU A 264 16.42 8.35 -13.65
N PRO A 265 16.95 9.48 -14.17
CA PRO A 265 16.39 10.14 -15.35
C PRO A 265 16.37 9.19 -16.56
N PRO A 266 15.36 9.27 -17.45
CA PRO A 266 15.22 8.35 -18.60
C PRO A 266 16.45 8.25 -19.51
N LEU A 267 17.23 9.33 -19.65
CA LEU A 267 18.42 9.37 -20.49
C LEU A 267 19.69 8.84 -19.79
N ALA A 268 19.66 8.61 -18.46
CA ALA A 268 20.79 8.10 -17.69
C ALA A 268 20.93 6.57 -17.76
N VAL A 269 20.10 5.89 -18.56
CA VAL A 269 20.12 4.43 -18.65
C VAL A 269 21.42 3.96 -19.27
N ALA A 270 22.18 3.19 -18.51
CA ALA A 270 23.26 2.39 -19.07
C ALA A 270 22.67 1.42 -20.11
N ARG A 271 23.39 1.21 -21.24
CA ARG A 271 22.99 0.24 -22.26
C ARG A 271 23.06 -1.17 -21.66
N HIS A 272 21.96 -1.62 -21.08
CA HIS A 272 21.86 -2.98 -20.58
C HIS A 272 21.79 -3.94 -21.78
N THR A 273 22.75 -4.82 -21.87
CA THR A 273 22.78 -5.88 -22.88
C THR A 273 22.30 -7.16 -22.23
N CYS A 274 21.12 -7.62 -22.63
CA CYS A 274 20.65 -8.93 -22.19
C CYS A 274 21.50 -10.02 -22.85
N ALA A 275 22.18 -10.82 -22.05
CA ALA A 275 22.94 -11.96 -22.55
C ALA A 275 22.02 -13.07 -23.09
N GLN A 276 20.87 -13.25 -22.42
CA GLN A 276 19.86 -14.28 -22.77
C GLN A 276 18.46 -13.75 -22.49
N ARG A 277 17.44 -14.41 -23.06
CA ARG A 277 16.04 -14.14 -22.68
C ARG A 277 15.79 -14.70 -21.29
N PRO A 278 15.20 -13.92 -20.35
CA PRO A 278 14.85 -14.43 -19.03
C PRO A 278 13.89 -15.61 -19.18
N GLN A 279 14.23 -16.75 -18.60
CA GLN A 279 13.40 -17.95 -18.61
C GLN A 279 13.37 -18.56 -17.21
N LEU A 280 12.18 -18.87 -16.70
CA LEU A 280 12.07 -19.63 -15.47
C LEU A 280 12.62 -21.05 -15.67
N GLN A 281 13.50 -21.46 -14.77
CA GLN A 281 14.14 -22.79 -14.84
C GLN A 281 13.45 -23.82 -13.93
N ALA A 282 12.48 -23.40 -13.12
CA ALA A 282 11.74 -24.25 -12.20
C ALA A 282 10.22 -24.05 -12.33
N PRO A 283 9.40 -25.08 -12.05
CA PRO A 283 7.96 -24.92 -11.94
C PRO A 283 7.62 -23.91 -10.85
N LEU A 284 6.55 -23.11 -11.09
CA LEU A 284 6.11 -22.11 -10.14
C LEU A 284 5.47 -22.74 -8.90
N PRO A 285 5.91 -22.42 -7.69
CA PRO A 285 5.26 -22.86 -6.45
C PRO A 285 3.99 -22.02 -6.24
N VAL A 286 2.81 -22.64 -6.30
CA VAL A 286 1.53 -21.90 -6.20
C VAL A 286 1.04 -21.75 -4.76
N GLY A 287 1.37 -22.66 -3.85
CA GLY A 287 0.88 -22.64 -2.46
C GLY A 287 -0.62 -22.98 -2.32
N ASP A 288 -1.14 -22.91 -1.08
CA ASP A 288 -2.57 -23.04 -0.81
C ASP A 288 -3.26 -21.65 -0.69
N GLY A 289 -4.59 -21.63 -0.82
CA GLY A 289 -5.38 -20.40 -0.80
C GLY A 289 -5.30 -19.65 0.53
N TRP A 290 -5.14 -20.37 1.65
CA TRP A 290 -5.04 -19.77 2.98
C TRP A 290 -3.69 -19.09 3.20
N ALA A 291 -2.60 -19.74 2.85
CA ALA A 291 -1.26 -19.16 2.89
C ALA A 291 -1.15 -17.90 2.01
N LEU A 292 -1.85 -17.88 0.88
CA LEU A 292 -1.96 -16.72 0.01
C LEU A 292 -2.62 -15.53 0.73
N VAL A 293 -3.77 -15.76 1.36
CA VAL A 293 -4.52 -14.71 2.07
C VAL A 293 -3.66 -14.06 3.16
N GLN A 294 -2.94 -14.87 3.93
CA GLN A 294 -2.06 -14.38 5.00
C GLN A 294 -0.84 -13.61 4.47
N ARG A 295 -0.35 -13.96 3.30
CA ARG A 295 0.87 -13.37 2.72
C ARG A 295 0.62 -12.03 2.05
N ARG A 296 -0.52 -11.80 1.41
CA ARG A 296 -0.77 -10.62 0.59
C ARG A 296 -0.82 -9.33 1.40
N ALA A 297 -0.05 -8.35 0.97
CA ALA A 297 0.07 -7.06 1.63
C ALA A 297 -1.23 -6.23 1.55
N ASP A 298 -1.96 -6.30 0.44
CA ASP A 298 -3.26 -5.62 0.25
C ASP A 298 -4.34 -6.15 1.20
N ILE A 299 -4.35 -7.46 1.47
CA ILE A 299 -5.28 -8.08 2.43
C ILE A 299 -4.92 -7.65 3.86
N ARG A 300 -3.63 -7.68 4.23
CA ARG A 300 -3.16 -7.20 5.53
C ARG A 300 -3.50 -5.73 5.74
N ARG A 301 -3.33 -4.89 4.73
CA ARG A 301 -3.73 -3.48 4.77
C ARG A 301 -5.22 -3.34 5.04
N ALA A 302 -6.07 -4.02 4.28
CA ALA A 302 -7.52 -3.96 4.44
C ALA A 302 -7.98 -4.47 5.81
N GLU A 303 -7.34 -5.51 6.36
CA GLU A 303 -7.58 -6.02 7.72
C GLU A 303 -7.26 -4.96 8.79
N ARG A 304 -6.10 -4.28 8.68
CA ARG A 304 -5.72 -3.22 9.64
C ARG A 304 -6.63 -1.99 9.54
N GLN A 305 -7.08 -1.64 8.35
CA GLN A 305 -8.09 -0.59 8.15
C GLN A 305 -9.44 -0.95 8.77
N LEU A 306 -9.88 -2.20 8.64
CA LEU A 306 -11.08 -2.70 9.31
C LEU A 306 -10.92 -2.65 10.85
N GLN A 307 -9.77 -3.05 11.36
CA GLN A 307 -9.46 -2.97 12.79
C GLN A 307 -9.54 -1.51 13.29
N SER A 308 -8.92 -0.56 12.59
CA SER A 308 -8.98 0.87 12.93
C SER A 308 -10.42 1.40 12.92
N ALA A 309 -11.22 1.07 11.89
CA ALA A 309 -12.61 1.46 11.78
C ALA A 309 -13.48 0.88 12.90
N THR A 310 -13.21 -0.36 13.34
CA THR A 310 -13.91 -1.00 14.46
C THR A 310 -13.57 -0.32 15.79
N LEU A 311 -12.30 -0.01 16.02
CA LEU A 311 -11.84 0.71 17.21
C LEU A 311 -12.43 2.13 17.29
N ALA A 312 -12.69 2.78 16.15
CA ALA A 312 -13.34 4.08 16.09
C ALA A 312 -14.78 4.08 16.66
N ILE A 313 -15.44 2.92 16.71
CA ILE A 313 -16.74 2.78 17.40
C ILE A 313 -16.55 2.98 18.91
N GLY A 314 -15.50 2.38 19.49
CA GLY A 314 -15.16 2.55 20.91
C GLY A 314 -14.89 4.01 21.28
N ILE A 315 -14.13 4.74 20.44
CA ILE A 315 -13.89 6.17 20.60
C ILE A 315 -15.21 6.96 20.60
N ALA A 316 -16.11 6.66 19.66
CA ALA A 316 -17.42 7.34 19.60
C ALA A 316 -18.35 6.98 20.77
N ARG A 317 -18.27 5.75 21.29
CA ARG A 317 -19.03 5.32 22.49
C ARG A 317 -18.58 6.07 23.74
N ALA A 318 -17.29 6.33 23.90
CA ALA A 318 -16.77 7.09 25.03
C ALA A 318 -17.40 8.49 25.14
N ALA A 319 -17.75 9.11 24.01
CA ALA A 319 -18.42 10.42 23.97
C ALA A 319 -19.87 10.41 24.55
N LEU A 320 -20.46 9.23 24.80
CA LEU A 320 -21.77 9.12 25.48
C LEU A 320 -21.69 9.38 26.98
N TYR A 321 -20.49 9.33 27.56
CA TYR A 321 -20.22 9.40 28.98
C TYR A 321 -19.53 10.71 29.37
N PRO A 322 -19.60 11.10 30.68
CA PRO A 322 -18.88 12.27 31.17
C PRO A 322 -17.37 12.12 31.05
N ARG A 323 -16.69 13.19 30.61
CA ARG A 323 -15.22 13.27 30.64
C ARG A 323 -14.78 13.80 32.01
N VAL A 324 -13.86 13.11 32.65
CA VAL A 324 -13.25 13.49 33.93
C VAL A 324 -11.80 13.90 33.66
N THR A 325 -11.49 15.14 33.99
CA THR A 325 -10.13 15.69 33.86
C THR A 325 -9.67 16.18 35.22
N PHE A 326 -8.49 15.79 35.66
CA PHE A 326 -7.85 16.37 36.83
C PHE A 326 -7.07 17.59 36.39
N GLY A 327 -7.35 18.75 37.02
CA GLY A 327 -6.72 20.04 36.69
C GLY A 327 -6.03 20.65 37.90
N ALA A 328 -4.91 21.31 37.66
CA ALA A 328 -4.29 22.24 38.59
C ALA A 328 -3.96 23.54 37.84
N ALA A 329 -4.22 24.66 38.44
CA ALA A 329 -3.84 25.96 37.89
C ALA A 329 -3.24 26.86 38.98
N LEU A 330 -2.24 27.60 38.58
CA LEU A 330 -1.59 28.63 39.36
C LEU A 330 -1.50 29.87 38.46
N ALA A 331 -2.07 30.96 38.89
CA ALA A 331 -2.06 32.22 38.13
C ALA A 331 -1.78 33.38 39.07
N SER A 332 -1.19 34.44 38.55
CA SER A 332 -1.08 35.73 39.25
C SER A 332 -1.66 36.82 38.34
N SER A 333 -2.30 37.82 38.92
CA SER A 333 -2.81 38.97 38.17
C SER A 333 -2.48 40.24 38.92
N ALA A 334 -1.74 41.17 38.31
CA ALA A 334 -1.33 42.42 38.93
C ALA A 334 -1.26 43.54 37.90
N SER A 335 -1.47 44.79 38.40
CA SER A 335 -1.35 46.00 37.59
C SER A 335 0.10 46.41 37.25
N SER A 336 1.08 45.84 37.93
CA SER A 336 2.52 46.05 37.66
C SER A 336 3.32 44.77 37.87
N LEU A 337 4.47 44.66 37.15
CA LEU A 337 5.36 43.49 37.25
C LEU A 337 5.91 43.26 38.65
N GLY A 338 6.13 44.33 39.42
CA GLY A 338 6.66 44.25 40.80
C GLY A 338 5.69 43.65 41.81
N LYS A 339 4.40 43.58 41.49
CA LYS A 339 3.35 42.98 42.33
C LYS A 339 3.01 41.53 41.95
N LEU A 340 3.64 41.04 40.88
CA LEU A 340 3.47 39.66 40.49
C LEU A 340 4.13 38.73 41.53
N GLY A 341 3.35 37.84 42.13
CA GLY A 341 3.83 36.91 43.17
C GLY A 341 3.46 37.33 44.59
N ASP A 342 2.90 38.54 44.78
CA ASP A 342 2.30 38.88 46.07
C ASP A 342 1.16 37.91 46.40
N SER A 343 0.99 37.58 47.69
CA SER A 343 -0.01 36.63 48.16
C SER A 343 -1.43 37.04 47.75
N GLU A 344 -1.70 38.34 47.58
CA GLU A 344 -2.97 38.90 47.17
C GLU A 344 -3.26 38.74 45.66
N ALA A 345 -2.17 38.69 44.86
CA ALA A 345 -2.27 38.51 43.40
C ALA A 345 -2.31 37.03 42.97
N LEU A 346 -1.99 36.10 43.88
CA LEU A 346 -1.86 34.68 43.56
C LEU A 346 -3.18 33.94 43.68
N VAL A 347 -3.57 33.26 42.62
CA VAL A 347 -4.77 32.39 42.56
C VAL A 347 -4.36 30.99 42.20
N TYR A 348 -4.82 30.00 42.95
CA TYR A 348 -4.57 28.59 42.63
C TYR A 348 -5.87 27.78 42.70
N SER A 349 -5.93 26.72 41.89
CA SER A 349 -7.02 25.75 41.94
C SER A 349 -6.47 24.35 41.65
N VAL A 350 -6.99 23.35 42.35
CA VAL A 350 -6.67 21.92 42.15
C VAL A 350 -7.94 21.12 42.32
N GLY A 351 -8.25 20.26 41.36
CA GLY A 351 -9.42 19.40 41.49
C GLY A 351 -9.84 18.68 40.22
N PRO A 352 -10.79 17.76 40.34
CA PRO A 352 -11.42 17.12 39.19
C PRO A 352 -12.42 18.05 38.53
N LEU A 353 -12.39 18.08 37.18
CA LEU A 353 -13.37 18.75 36.34
C LEU A 353 -14.18 17.68 35.63
N LEU A 354 -15.49 17.67 35.83
CA LEU A 354 -16.45 16.82 35.13
C LEU A 354 -17.10 17.63 34.00
N SER A 355 -16.91 17.20 32.75
CA SER A 355 -17.58 17.79 31.60
C SER A 355 -18.47 16.77 30.91
N TRP A 356 -19.74 17.13 30.70
CA TRP A 356 -20.71 16.26 30.02
C TRP A 356 -21.66 17.06 29.17
N ARG A 357 -21.84 16.65 27.92
CA ARG A 357 -22.79 17.28 26.99
C ARG A 357 -24.20 16.70 27.17
N PHE A 358 -24.97 17.25 28.09
CA PHE A 358 -26.33 16.85 28.32
C PHE A 358 -27.28 18.03 27.96
N PRO A 359 -28.39 17.80 27.22
CA PRO A 359 -29.03 16.55 26.83
C PRO A 359 -28.65 16.01 25.42
N GLN A 360 -27.54 16.45 24.79
CA GLN A 360 -27.21 16.14 23.39
C GLN A 360 -26.80 14.66 23.13
N ARG A 361 -27.41 13.70 23.85
CA ARG A 361 -27.18 12.26 23.63
C ARG A 361 -27.55 11.79 22.21
N GLY A 362 -28.47 12.48 21.53
CA GLY A 362 -28.86 12.19 20.15
C GLY A 362 -27.68 12.32 19.17
N VAL A 363 -26.88 13.39 19.31
CA VAL A 363 -25.68 13.62 18.48
C VAL A 363 -24.64 12.52 18.70
N ALA A 364 -24.33 12.19 19.96
CA ALA A 364 -23.35 11.13 20.25
C ALA A 364 -23.81 9.75 19.77
N ARG A 365 -25.11 9.43 19.88
CA ARG A 365 -25.68 8.19 19.31
C ARG A 365 -25.60 8.16 17.79
N ALA A 366 -25.84 9.28 17.12
CA ALA A 366 -25.69 9.41 15.67
C ALA A 366 -24.24 9.19 15.24
N GLN A 367 -23.27 9.73 15.99
CA GLN A 367 -21.83 9.46 15.76
C GLN A 367 -21.48 7.99 15.90
N VAL A 368 -22.00 7.30 16.93
CA VAL A 368 -21.81 5.83 17.07
C VAL A 368 -22.44 5.11 15.89
N GLY A 369 -23.65 5.50 15.45
CA GLY A 369 -24.31 4.95 14.26
C GLY A 369 -23.45 5.13 12.99
N GLN A 370 -22.89 6.32 12.81
CA GLN A 370 -21.98 6.63 11.70
C GLN A 370 -20.72 5.71 11.72
N ARG A 371 -20.04 5.57 12.87
CA ARG A 371 -18.85 4.72 12.99
C ARG A 371 -19.15 3.24 12.75
N ARG A 372 -20.31 2.76 13.21
CA ARG A 372 -20.78 1.40 12.89
C ARG A 372 -21.01 1.19 11.39
N ALA A 373 -21.57 2.18 10.69
CA ALA A 373 -21.72 2.10 9.24
C ALA A 373 -20.37 2.09 8.53
N GLN A 374 -19.42 2.91 8.97
CA GLN A 374 -18.03 2.91 8.45
C GLN A 374 -17.30 1.61 8.71
N ALA A 375 -17.49 0.98 9.87
CA ALA A 375 -16.90 -0.35 10.14
C ALA A 375 -17.50 -1.43 9.22
N ARG A 376 -18.82 -1.41 8.95
CA ARG A 376 -19.45 -2.32 7.97
C ARG A 376 -18.94 -2.06 6.54
N GLU A 377 -18.70 -0.81 6.17
CA GLU A 377 -18.08 -0.46 4.89
C GLU A 377 -16.65 -1.03 4.79
N ALA A 378 -15.84 -0.88 5.85
CA ALA A 378 -14.49 -1.44 5.91
C ALA A 378 -14.51 -2.98 5.85
N GLN A 379 -15.48 -3.64 6.50
CA GLN A 379 -15.69 -5.08 6.39
C GLN A 379 -15.99 -5.50 4.95
N ALA A 380 -16.93 -4.84 4.29
CA ALA A 380 -17.27 -5.15 2.90
C ALA A 380 -16.08 -4.93 1.94
N ARG A 381 -15.26 -3.90 2.19
CA ARG A 381 -14.01 -3.66 1.43
C ARG A 381 -12.99 -4.77 1.67
N PHE A 382 -12.82 -5.20 2.91
CA PHE A 382 -11.95 -6.33 3.24
C PHE A 382 -12.38 -7.60 2.52
N ASP A 383 -13.66 -7.98 2.61
CA ASP A 383 -14.21 -9.16 1.94
C ASP A 383 -14.04 -9.06 0.41
N GLY A 384 -14.30 -7.89 -0.16
CA GLY A 384 -14.07 -7.61 -1.58
C GLY A 384 -12.61 -7.74 -2.00
N THR A 385 -11.67 -7.33 -1.14
CA THR A 385 -10.22 -7.47 -1.38
C THR A 385 -9.82 -8.94 -1.40
N VAL A 386 -10.31 -9.75 -0.45
CA VAL A 386 -10.05 -11.19 -0.40
C VAL A 386 -10.59 -11.89 -1.66
N LEU A 387 -11.83 -11.62 -2.05
CA LEU A 387 -12.42 -12.19 -3.27
C LEU A 387 -11.66 -11.77 -4.54
N SER A 388 -11.24 -10.51 -4.60
CA SER A 388 -10.43 -10.00 -5.71
C SER A 388 -9.06 -10.68 -5.79
N ALA A 389 -8.42 -10.92 -4.65
CA ALA A 389 -7.15 -11.62 -4.56
C ALA A 389 -7.26 -13.06 -5.08
N LEU A 390 -8.27 -13.81 -4.62
CA LEU A 390 -8.53 -15.17 -5.10
C LEU A 390 -8.79 -15.20 -6.60
N LYS A 391 -9.65 -14.30 -7.09
CA LYS A 391 -9.90 -14.16 -8.53
C LYS A 391 -8.61 -13.90 -9.31
N GLN A 392 -7.74 -13.01 -8.85
CA GLN A 392 -6.47 -12.67 -9.53
C GLN A 392 -5.56 -13.87 -9.65
N VAL A 393 -5.45 -14.69 -8.61
CA VAL A 393 -4.61 -15.90 -8.63
C VAL A 393 -5.14 -16.92 -9.61
N GLU A 394 -6.45 -17.24 -9.55
CA GLU A 394 -7.07 -18.19 -10.47
C GLU A 394 -6.93 -17.75 -11.94
N GLN A 395 -7.20 -16.47 -12.21
CA GLN A 395 -7.00 -15.91 -13.54
C GLN A 395 -5.55 -15.98 -14.02
N ALA A 396 -4.60 -15.65 -13.15
CA ALA A 396 -3.18 -15.68 -13.48
C ALA A 396 -2.71 -17.12 -13.79
N LEU A 397 -3.17 -18.10 -13.01
CA LEU A 397 -2.86 -19.52 -13.21
C LEU A 397 -3.37 -20.05 -14.56
N VAL A 398 -4.65 -19.85 -14.85
CA VAL A 398 -5.27 -20.32 -16.10
C VAL A 398 -4.58 -19.67 -17.32
N LEU A 399 -4.33 -18.36 -17.25
CA LEU A 399 -3.67 -17.63 -18.35
C LEU A 399 -2.19 -18.04 -18.52
N TYR A 400 -1.49 -18.31 -17.42
CA TYR A 400 -0.11 -18.81 -17.48
C TYR A 400 -0.03 -20.17 -18.14
N GLN A 401 -0.88 -21.13 -17.73
CA GLN A 401 -0.93 -22.48 -18.30
C GLN A 401 -1.27 -22.44 -19.79
N ALA A 402 -2.27 -21.65 -20.18
CA ALA A 402 -2.66 -21.48 -21.57
C ALA A 402 -1.53 -20.89 -22.44
N GLU A 403 -0.83 -19.86 -21.96
CA GLU A 403 0.28 -19.26 -22.72
C GLU A 403 1.51 -20.19 -22.78
N GLN A 404 1.74 -21.01 -21.75
CA GLN A 404 2.78 -22.02 -21.77
C GLN A 404 2.53 -23.09 -22.86
N GLN A 405 1.32 -23.62 -22.92
CA GLN A 405 0.90 -24.58 -23.95
C GLN A 405 0.99 -23.96 -25.35
N ARG A 406 0.51 -22.74 -25.50
CA ARG A 406 0.59 -22.00 -26.76
C ARG A 406 2.02 -21.78 -27.22
N ARG A 407 2.93 -21.37 -26.31
CA ARG A 407 4.35 -21.22 -26.63
C ARG A 407 4.98 -22.53 -27.09
N GLN A 408 4.67 -23.66 -26.43
CA GLN A 408 5.16 -24.98 -26.83
C GLN A 408 4.71 -25.36 -28.26
N ALA A 409 3.43 -25.14 -28.58
CA ALA A 409 2.91 -25.39 -29.92
C ALA A 409 3.58 -24.51 -30.99
N LEU A 410 3.81 -23.21 -30.67
CA LEU A 410 4.49 -22.29 -31.57
C LEU A 410 5.98 -22.64 -31.76
N GLN A 411 6.63 -23.16 -30.74
CA GLN A 411 8.02 -23.66 -30.87
C GLN A 411 8.07 -24.86 -31.82
N ALA A 412 7.20 -25.86 -31.64
CA ALA A 412 7.12 -27.01 -32.54
C ALA A 412 6.82 -26.58 -33.99
N ALA A 413 5.88 -25.64 -34.18
CA ALA A 413 5.58 -25.07 -35.49
C ALA A 413 6.78 -24.38 -36.13
N LEU A 414 7.58 -23.64 -35.36
CA LEU A 414 8.81 -23.00 -35.82
C LEU A 414 9.84 -24.04 -36.26
N ASP A 415 10.05 -25.11 -35.47
CA ASP A 415 11.01 -26.16 -35.77
C ASP A 415 10.66 -26.88 -37.10
N HIS A 416 9.37 -27.20 -37.32
CA HIS A 416 8.89 -27.76 -38.59
C HIS A 416 8.99 -26.78 -39.75
N SER A 417 8.67 -25.50 -39.56
CA SER A 417 8.79 -24.48 -40.60
C SER A 417 10.26 -24.26 -41.02
N GLN A 418 11.19 -24.34 -40.06
CA GLN A 418 12.62 -24.26 -40.35
C GLN A 418 13.08 -25.42 -41.20
N GLN A 419 12.68 -26.66 -40.87
CA GLN A 419 12.94 -27.85 -41.67
C GLN A 419 12.38 -27.72 -43.09
N ALA A 420 11.12 -27.24 -43.21
CA ALA A 420 10.46 -27.01 -44.50
C ALA A 420 11.23 -25.99 -45.36
N PHE A 421 11.69 -24.89 -44.77
CA PHE A 421 12.47 -23.87 -45.47
C PHE A 421 13.86 -24.44 -45.94
N GLU A 422 14.53 -25.22 -45.09
CA GLU A 422 15.80 -25.86 -45.48
C GLU A 422 15.62 -26.88 -46.64
N LEU A 423 14.53 -27.67 -46.63
CA LEU A 423 14.18 -28.56 -47.71
C LEU A 423 13.83 -27.79 -49.00
N ALA A 424 12.97 -26.77 -48.88
CA ALA A 424 12.59 -25.90 -50.02
C ALA A 424 13.83 -25.25 -50.65
N THR A 425 14.78 -24.76 -49.83
CA THR A 425 16.03 -24.15 -50.28
C THR A 425 16.91 -25.16 -51.07
N ARG A 426 17.00 -26.39 -50.60
CA ARG A 426 17.74 -27.46 -51.30
C ARG A 426 17.09 -27.83 -52.62
N SER A 427 15.79 -28.04 -52.65
CA SER A 427 15.02 -28.38 -53.83
C SER A 427 15.04 -27.26 -54.89
N TYR A 428 14.94 -26.02 -54.46
CA TYR A 428 15.07 -24.85 -55.34
C TYR A 428 16.47 -24.79 -56.01
N ARG A 429 17.52 -25.01 -55.25
CA ARG A 429 18.91 -25.06 -55.80
C ARG A 429 19.12 -26.21 -56.77
N ALA A 430 18.41 -27.33 -56.59
CA ALA A 430 18.43 -28.48 -57.49
C ALA A 430 17.51 -28.30 -58.73
N GLY A 431 16.80 -27.19 -58.85
CA GLY A 431 15.85 -26.92 -59.93
C GLY A 431 14.54 -27.70 -59.83
N ALA A 432 14.26 -28.40 -58.73
CA ALA A 432 13.08 -29.22 -58.50
C ALA A 432 11.89 -28.46 -57.86
N LEU A 433 12.12 -27.18 -57.44
CA LEU A 433 11.08 -26.34 -56.82
C LEU A 433 11.18 -24.95 -57.47
N ASP A 434 10.06 -24.29 -57.65
CA ASP A 434 10.03 -22.90 -58.16
C ASP A 434 10.25 -21.88 -57.01
N ALA A 435 10.52 -20.62 -57.40
CA ALA A 435 10.83 -19.55 -56.47
C ALA A 435 9.61 -19.19 -55.58
N LEU A 436 8.37 -19.41 -56.03
CA LEU A 436 7.16 -19.09 -55.28
C LEU A 436 7.06 -19.94 -54.02
N HIS A 437 7.26 -21.25 -54.11
CA HIS A 437 7.20 -22.17 -52.97
C HIS A 437 8.33 -21.90 -51.96
N LEU A 438 9.54 -21.52 -52.47
CA LEU A 438 10.61 -21.09 -51.56
C LEU A 438 10.25 -19.84 -50.78
N LEU A 439 9.71 -18.80 -51.47
CA LEU A 439 9.26 -17.56 -50.81
C LEU A 439 8.13 -17.78 -49.81
N ASP A 440 7.21 -18.66 -50.11
CA ASP A 440 6.11 -19.00 -49.19
C ASP A 440 6.62 -19.67 -47.90
N SER A 441 7.57 -20.61 -48.02
CA SER A 441 8.24 -21.25 -46.88
C SER A 441 9.07 -20.26 -46.04
N GLU A 442 9.76 -19.31 -46.70
CA GLU A 442 10.52 -18.25 -46.02
C GLU A 442 9.61 -17.27 -45.27
N ARG A 443 8.52 -16.84 -45.90
CA ARG A 443 7.49 -15.98 -45.29
C ARG A 443 6.87 -16.66 -44.02
N SER A 444 6.55 -17.95 -44.14
CA SER A 444 6.01 -18.74 -43.02
C SER A 444 7.00 -18.78 -41.85
N LEU A 445 8.28 -19.03 -42.12
CA LEU A 445 9.34 -19.04 -41.10
C LEU A 445 9.47 -17.69 -40.38
N VAL A 446 9.56 -16.58 -41.12
CA VAL A 446 9.68 -15.22 -40.55
C VAL A 446 8.46 -14.87 -39.69
N THR A 447 7.25 -15.24 -40.16
CA THR A 447 5.99 -15.00 -39.43
C THR A 447 5.94 -15.76 -38.12
N LEU A 448 6.37 -17.05 -38.12
CA LEU A 448 6.42 -17.88 -36.91
C LEU A 448 7.48 -17.38 -35.90
N GLN A 449 8.66 -16.95 -36.39
CA GLN A 449 9.68 -16.35 -35.53
C GLN A 449 9.15 -15.11 -34.79
N ALA A 450 8.48 -14.20 -35.49
CA ALA A 450 7.85 -13.02 -34.91
C ALA A 450 6.71 -13.38 -33.93
N THR A 451 5.95 -14.44 -34.22
CA THR A 451 4.83 -14.88 -33.39
C THR A 451 5.31 -15.55 -32.11
N LEU A 452 6.37 -16.36 -32.17
CA LEU A 452 7.00 -16.97 -31.02
C LEU A 452 7.62 -15.91 -30.08
N ALA A 453 8.32 -14.90 -30.64
CA ALA A 453 8.87 -13.81 -29.84
C ALA A 453 7.77 -13.04 -29.05
N ARG A 454 6.60 -12.85 -29.66
CA ARG A 454 5.43 -12.27 -28.98
C ARG A 454 4.86 -13.20 -27.91
N ALA A 455 4.88 -14.52 -28.13
CA ALA A 455 4.47 -15.50 -27.13
C ALA A 455 5.43 -15.55 -25.94
N ASP A 456 6.75 -15.50 -26.17
CA ASP A 456 7.76 -15.41 -25.11
C ASP A 456 7.52 -14.19 -24.21
N LEU A 457 7.26 -13.01 -24.80
CA LEU A 457 6.95 -11.81 -24.03
C LEU A 457 5.67 -11.96 -23.18
N ARG A 458 4.61 -12.54 -23.77
CA ARG A 458 3.38 -12.81 -23.02
C ARG A 458 3.61 -13.81 -21.89
N LEU A 459 4.37 -14.85 -22.12
CA LEU A 459 4.68 -15.83 -21.08
C LEU A 459 5.40 -15.19 -19.90
N ILE A 460 6.43 -14.36 -20.13
CA ILE A 460 7.12 -13.61 -19.07
C ILE A 460 6.13 -12.73 -18.31
N ASN A 461 5.26 -11.99 -19.00
CA ASN A 461 4.27 -11.16 -18.34
C ASN A 461 3.29 -11.99 -17.49
N ARG A 462 2.83 -13.16 -17.96
CA ARG A 462 1.95 -14.06 -17.18
C ARG A 462 2.64 -14.66 -15.96
N GLN A 463 3.94 -14.93 -16.04
CA GLN A 463 4.74 -15.35 -14.90
C GLN A 463 4.78 -14.25 -13.84
N ILE A 464 5.06 -13.02 -14.24
CA ILE A 464 5.11 -11.88 -13.34
C ILE A 464 3.73 -11.57 -12.73
N ASP A 465 2.66 -11.61 -13.54
CA ASP A 465 1.28 -11.45 -13.07
C ASP A 465 0.95 -12.49 -11.99
N LEU A 466 1.40 -13.74 -12.16
CA LEU A 466 1.19 -14.80 -11.18
C LEU A 466 2.01 -14.56 -9.90
N PHE A 467 3.28 -14.17 -9.99
CA PHE A 467 4.09 -13.83 -8.80
C PHE A 467 3.49 -12.66 -8.02
N GLN A 468 3.03 -11.64 -8.71
CA GLN A 468 2.35 -10.50 -8.11
C GLN A 468 1.03 -10.91 -7.44
N ALA A 469 0.22 -11.75 -8.10
CA ALA A 469 -1.03 -12.26 -7.55
C ALA A 469 -0.79 -13.13 -6.30
N LEU A 470 0.31 -13.90 -6.26
CA LEU A 470 0.73 -14.71 -5.12
C LEU A 470 1.32 -13.87 -3.97
N GLY A 471 1.48 -12.56 -4.14
CA GLY A 471 1.97 -11.66 -3.10
C GLY A 471 3.44 -11.89 -2.72
N GLY A 472 4.29 -12.32 -3.66
CA GLY A 472 5.72 -12.50 -3.44
C GLY A 472 6.51 -11.20 -3.55
N GLY A 473 7.64 -11.10 -2.81
CA GLY A 473 8.61 -10.02 -3.01
C GLY A 473 8.59 -8.85 -2.01
N TRP A 474 7.78 -8.92 -0.94
CA TRP A 474 7.74 -7.87 0.10
C TRP A 474 8.58 -8.18 1.34
N GLN A 475 8.90 -9.46 1.59
CA GLN A 475 9.62 -9.88 2.80
C GLN A 475 11.03 -9.26 2.82
N ARG A 476 11.35 -8.57 3.91
CA ARG A 476 12.71 -8.11 4.23
C ARG A 476 13.41 -9.26 4.95
N ASP A 477 14.68 -9.50 4.61
CA ASP A 477 15.48 -10.58 5.23
C ASP A 477 15.61 -10.43 6.76
N ASP A 478 15.38 -9.22 7.31
CA ASP A 478 15.56 -8.87 8.72
C ASP A 478 14.26 -8.88 9.55
N GLN A 479 13.11 -9.22 8.98
CA GLN A 479 11.88 -9.26 9.78
C GLN A 479 11.66 -10.67 10.35
N PRO A 480 11.54 -10.81 11.69
CA PRO A 480 11.06 -12.05 12.29
C PRO A 480 9.68 -12.36 11.72
N GLN A 481 9.44 -13.62 11.35
CA GLN A 481 8.15 -14.10 10.89
C GLN A 481 7.04 -13.57 11.80
N PRO A 482 5.91 -13.06 11.25
CA PRO A 482 4.80 -12.62 12.07
C PRO A 482 4.38 -13.77 12.97
N LEU A 483 4.40 -13.50 14.28
CA LEU A 483 3.92 -14.46 15.27
C LEU A 483 2.48 -14.85 14.89
N PRO A 484 2.15 -16.15 14.90
CA PRO A 484 0.79 -16.59 14.60
C PRO A 484 -0.16 -15.91 15.59
N LEU A 485 -1.25 -15.34 15.09
CA LEU A 485 -2.27 -14.60 15.85
C LEU A 485 -2.85 -15.37 17.03
N ALA A 486 -2.65 -16.69 17.10
CA ALA A 486 -3.01 -17.55 18.23
C ALA A 486 -2.22 -17.29 19.53
N ALA A 487 -1.09 -16.57 19.48
CA ALA A 487 -0.26 -16.32 20.67
C ALA A 487 -0.65 -15.07 21.48
N LEU A 488 -1.57 -14.23 20.97
CA LEU A 488 -2.02 -13.00 21.66
C LEU A 488 -3.30 -13.19 22.48
N GLY A 489 -3.85 -14.38 22.51
CA GLY A 489 -5.12 -14.70 23.17
C GLY A 489 -5.04 -15.48 24.48
N ALA A 490 -3.85 -15.63 25.11
CA ALA A 490 -3.77 -16.37 26.35
C ALA A 490 -2.83 -15.68 27.34
N LYS A 491 -3.39 -14.82 28.20
CA LYS A 491 -3.11 -14.82 29.65
C LYS A 491 -3.98 -13.80 30.38
N PRO A 492 -4.20 -14.12 31.68
CA PRO A 492 -5.48 -13.98 32.36
C PRO A 492 -5.77 -12.57 32.85
#